data_dd3b8977b8c1609bd3b0d531b02d7142
#
_entry.id   dd3b8977b8c1609bd3b0d531b02d7142
#
_cell.length_a   1.000
_cell.length_b   1.000
_cell.length_c   1.000
_cell.angle_alpha   90.00
_cell.angle_beta   90.00
_cell.angle_gamma   90.00
#
_symmetry.space_group_name_H-M   'P 1'
#
loop_
_entity.id
_entity.type
_entity.pdbx_description
1 polymer ?
#
loop_
_entity_poly.entity_id
_entity_poly.type
_entity_poly.pdbx_seq_one_letter_code
_entity_poly.pdbx_strand_id
1 'polypeptide(L)'
;MLKTVSAASVALLLAGVASPALAQSVPDWSGPYVGVFGGFLQPREEANETLLFDRNLDGQFGDTVTTAGGADAFGPGFCADQASGGATRCDDDGSGVEGGVKLGYDMQFGRWVVGVVGELAGVDVEDSVTGFSTTPAYYSFTRNLDHMAALRGRVGYAAGPALIYATGGVAYGKVDNRFNTDNSANSFTVTADEDDADGYQYGGGVEWRLAPRFTVTAEYLYSDLETGEYNIRVASNGTTPATNPFILAPNTTGTDMIRSSDSFKSHAFRLGMNVRF
;
A
#
# COMPACT_ATOMS: atom_id res chain seq x y z
N MET A 1 -13.69 1.88 24.29
CA MET A 1 -14.84 1.01 23.95
C MET A 1 -14.51 0.35 22.63
N LEU A 2 -14.09 -0.90 22.68
CA LEU A 2 -13.77 -1.69 21.49
C LEU A 2 -15.04 -1.88 20.65
N LYS A 3 -15.08 -1.37 19.45
CA LYS A 3 -16.03 -1.81 18.41
C LYS A 3 -15.32 -2.83 17.54
N THR A 4 -15.47 -4.08 17.88
CA THR A 4 -15.15 -5.21 17.00
C THR A 4 -16.12 -5.18 15.83
N VAL A 5 -15.64 -4.75 14.65
CA VAL A 5 -16.37 -4.97 13.39
C VAL A 5 -16.13 -6.42 12.99
N SER A 6 -17.16 -7.24 13.15
CA SER A 6 -17.17 -8.65 12.77
C SER A 6 -17.00 -8.80 11.25
N ALA A 7 -15.95 -9.46 10.84
CA ALA A 7 -15.69 -9.95 9.47
C ALA A 7 -16.59 -11.16 9.10
N ALA A 8 -17.88 -11.06 9.28
CA ALA A 8 -18.84 -12.18 9.13
C ALA A 8 -20.03 -11.86 8.23
N SER A 9 -19.83 -11.29 7.05
CA SER A 9 -20.97 -11.02 6.15
C SER A 9 -20.71 -11.19 4.64
N VAL A 10 -19.61 -11.76 4.20
CA VAL A 10 -19.35 -11.99 2.74
C VAL A 10 -19.58 -13.45 2.31
N ALA A 11 -19.90 -14.35 3.19
CA ALA A 11 -20.02 -15.81 2.91
C ALA A 11 -21.40 -16.29 2.45
N LEU A 12 -22.39 -15.45 2.15
CA LEU A 12 -23.77 -15.90 2.00
C LEU A 12 -24.46 -15.53 0.67
N LEU A 13 -23.78 -15.64 -0.47
CA LEU A 13 -24.43 -15.48 -1.79
C LEU A 13 -24.08 -16.57 -2.82
N LEU A 14 -23.54 -17.71 -2.42
CA LEU A 14 -23.20 -18.84 -3.30
C LEU A 14 -24.16 -20.04 -3.19
N ALA A 15 -25.25 -19.93 -2.48
CA ALA A 15 -26.23 -21.02 -2.34
C ALA A 15 -27.52 -20.68 -3.09
N GLY A 16 -27.63 -21.11 -4.32
CA GLY A 16 -28.94 -21.13 -4.96
C GLY A 16 -29.01 -21.01 -6.47
N VAL A 17 -28.31 -21.83 -7.25
CA VAL A 17 -28.77 -22.27 -8.58
C VAL A 17 -28.27 -23.70 -8.84
N ALA A 18 -28.90 -24.69 -8.24
CA ALA A 18 -28.76 -26.04 -8.69
C ALA A 18 -29.64 -26.21 -9.95
N SER A 19 -29.12 -25.81 -11.09
CA SER A 19 -29.70 -26.19 -12.39
C SER A 19 -29.23 -27.61 -12.72
N PRO A 20 -30.10 -28.47 -13.40
CA PRO A 20 -29.74 -29.84 -13.72
C PRO A 20 -28.48 -29.86 -14.58
N ALA A 21 -27.55 -30.75 -14.23
CA ALA A 21 -26.31 -30.99 -14.95
C ALA A 21 -26.60 -31.60 -16.31
N LEU A 22 -26.99 -30.79 -17.27
CA LEU A 22 -26.75 -31.10 -18.68
C LEU A 22 -25.24 -31.05 -18.83
N ALA A 23 -24.65 -32.00 -19.54
CA ALA A 23 -23.22 -32.01 -19.86
C ALA A 23 -22.87 -30.76 -20.68
N GLN A 24 -22.71 -29.63 -20.01
CA GLN A 24 -22.27 -28.40 -20.64
C GLN A 24 -20.81 -28.60 -21.03
N SER A 25 -20.53 -28.52 -22.32
CA SER A 25 -19.15 -28.41 -22.80
C SER A 25 -18.48 -27.27 -22.06
N VAL A 26 -17.33 -27.53 -21.45
CA VAL A 26 -16.55 -26.50 -20.78
C VAL A 26 -16.24 -25.42 -21.83
N PRO A 27 -16.62 -24.15 -21.60
CA PRO A 27 -16.32 -23.08 -22.53
C PRO A 27 -14.81 -22.98 -22.77
N ASP A 28 -14.42 -22.67 -24.00
CA ASP A 28 -13.01 -22.40 -24.31
C ASP A 28 -12.62 -21.04 -23.74
N TRP A 29 -11.60 -21.04 -22.88
CA TRP A 29 -11.01 -19.84 -22.25
C TRP A 29 -9.76 -19.35 -22.98
N SER A 30 -9.34 -20.04 -24.07
CA SER A 30 -8.16 -19.63 -24.84
C SER A 30 -8.42 -18.33 -25.59
N GLY A 31 -7.37 -17.53 -25.75
CA GLY A 31 -7.37 -16.32 -26.55
C GLY A 31 -7.08 -15.05 -25.74
N PRO A 32 -6.94 -13.92 -26.46
CA PRO A 32 -6.72 -12.62 -25.85
C PRO A 32 -8.00 -12.08 -25.21
N TYR A 33 -7.83 -11.25 -24.21
CA TYR A 33 -8.91 -10.49 -23.59
C TYR A 33 -8.45 -9.11 -23.17
N VAL A 34 -9.38 -8.19 -23.14
CA VAL A 34 -9.22 -6.85 -22.55
C VAL A 34 -10.29 -6.65 -21.50
N GLY A 35 -10.00 -5.90 -20.47
CA GLY A 35 -10.97 -5.65 -19.41
C GLY A 35 -10.72 -4.36 -18.65
N VAL A 36 -11.72 -4.02 -17.87
CA VAL A 36 -11.67 -2.93 -16.90
C VAL A 36 -11.97 -3.49 -15.51
N PHE A 37 -11.46 -2.83 -14.49
CA PHE A 37 -11.75 -3.20 -13.10
C PHE A 37 -11.83 -1.97 -12.22
N GLY A 38 -12.47 -2.14 -11.08
CA GLY A 38 -12.45 -1.20 -9.98
C GLY A 38 -12.52 -1.94 -8.66
N GLY A 39 -12.02 -1.34 -7.60
CA GLY A 39 -11.90 -2.01 -6.32
C GLY A 39 -11.60 -1.09 -5.16
N PHE A 40 -11.47 -1.71 -4.00
CA PHE A 40 -11.05 -1.08 -2.76
C PHE A 40 -9.72 -1.68 -2.33
N LEU A 41 -8.82 -0.79 -1.88
CA LEU A 41 -7.56 -1.19 -1.26
C LEU A 41 -7.63 -0.90 0.24
N GLN A 42 -7.07 -1.83 1.01
CA GLN A 42 -6.81 -1.65 2.42
C GLN A 42 -5.31 -1.69 2.63
N PRO A 43 -4.66 -0.60 3.05
CA PRO A 43 -3.26 -0.65 3.46
C PRO A 43 -3.13 -1.58 4.65
N ARG A 44 -2.01 -2.26 4.76
CA ARG A 44 -1.67 -3.04 5.92
C ARG A 44 -0.68 -2.25 6.75
N GLU A 45 -1.18 -1.58 7.76
CA GLU A 45 -0.37 -0.88 8.73
C GLU A 45 0.64 -1.81 9.41
N GLU A 46 1.86 -1.35 9.54
CA GLU A 46 2.88 -2.02 10.35
C GLU A 46 2.80 -1.50 11.78
N ALA A 47 2.15 -2.25 12.66
CA ALA A 47 1.82 -1.87 14.04
C ALA A 47 3.01 -1.36 14.91
N ASN A 48 4.25 -1.51 14.43
CA ASN A 48 5.47 -1.07 15.12
C ASN A 48 6.28 -0.10 14.26
N GLU A 49 5.67 0.54 13.27
CA GLU A 49 6.36 1.54 12.47
C GLU A 49 6.69 2.76 13.29
N THR A 50 7.90 3.29 13.09
CA THR A 50 8.45 4.43 13.82
C THR A 50 9.19 5.36 12.86
N LEU A 51 9.68 6.47 13.37
CA LEU A 51 10.68 7.28 12.69
C LEU A 51 12.08 6.89 13.17
N LEU A 52 13.02 6.84 12.24
CA LEU A 52 14.44 6.64 12.50
C LEU A 52 15.21 7.94 12.26
N PHE A 53 16.24 8.14 13.04
CA PHE A 53 17.02 9.37 13.03
C PHE A 53 18.51 9.07 12.80
N ASP A 54 19.17 9.95 12.04
CA ASP A 54 20.62 10.04 11.93
C ASP A 54 21.04 11.41 12.48
N ARG A 55 21.50 11.44 13.74
CA ARG A 55 21.90 12.68 14.43
C ARG A 55 23.30 13.15 14.09
N ASN A 56 24.16 12.23 13.72
CA ASN A 56 25.56 12.53 13.44
C ASN A 56 25.83 12.75 11.95
N LEU A 57 24.81 12.47 11.11
CA LEU A 57 24.83 12.58 9.66
C LEU A 57 25.90 11.68 9.00
N ASP A 58 26.04 10.45 9.51
CA ASP A 58 26.96 9.45 8.96
C ASP A 58 26.29 8.49 7.97
N GLY A 59 24.96 8.66 7.73
CA GLY A 59 24.15 7.82 6.86
C GLY A 59 23.64 6.55 7.55
N GLN A 60 23.81 6.41 8.87
CA GLN A 60 23.28 5.30 9.63
C GLN A 60 22.10 5.78 10.48
N PHE A 61 20.92 5.23 10.21
CA PHE A 61 19.71 5.55 10.96
C PHE A 61 19.53 4.63 12.18
N GLY A 62 18.97 5.18 13.24
CA GLY A 62 18.71 4.47 14.50
C GLY A 62 19.24 5.20 15.74
N ASP A 63 19.75 6.40 15.57
CA ASP A 63 20.14 7.26 16.66
C ASP A 63 18.93 7.69 17.50
N THR A 64 19.15 7.89 18.82
CA THR A 64 18.12 8.50 19.69
C THR A 64 18.29 10.02 19.70
N VAL A 65 17.26 10.76 19.33
CA VAL A 65 17.20 12.21 19.48
C VAL A 65 16.95 12.54 20.95
N THR A 66 17.93 13.16 21.62
CA THR A 66 17.85 13.47 23.05
C THR A 66 17.66 14.97 23.31
N THR A 67 16.92 15.30 24.33
CA THR A 67 16.87 16.67 24.88
C THR A 67 18.22 17.09 25.45
N ALA A 68 18.42 18.38 25.74
CA ALA A 68 19.61 18.88 26.39
C ALA A 68 19.85 18.26 27.79
N GLY A 69 18.82 17.73 28.42
CA GLY A 69 18.90 16.99 29.68
C GLY A 69 19.17 15.48 29.51
N GLY A 70 19.34 14.99 28.27
CA GLY A 70 19.65 13.59 27.97
C GLY A 70 18.43 12.66 27.93
N ALA A 71 17.21 13.15 28.11
CA ALA A 71 15.99 12.36 27.94
C ALA A 71 15.66 12.19 26.47
N ASP A 72 14.97 11.08 26.11
CA ASP A 72 14.46 10.85 24.75
C ASP A 72 13.48 11.96 24.36
N ALA A 73 13.76 12.64 23.26
CA ALA A 73 12.91 13.69 22.74
C ALA A 73 11.61 13.17 22.10
N PHE A 74 11.56 11.89 21.70
CA PHE A 74 10.39 11.18 21.15
C PHE A 74 9.76 10.23 22.17
N GLY A 75 9.98 10.45 23.46
CA GLY A 75 9.39 9.68 24.56
C GLY A 75 7.85 9.54 24.53
N PRO A 76 7.06 10.48 23.97
CA PRO A 76 5.62 10.26 23.77
C PRO A 76 5.27 9.13 22.80
N GLY A 77 6.21 8.74 21.90
CA GLY A 77 6.08 7.57 21.03
C GLY A 77 5.67 7.87 19.59
N PHE A 78 5.23 6.83 18.92
CA PHE A 78 4.88 6.82 17.50
C PHE A 78 3.52 6.15 17.29
N CYS A 79 2.90 6.41 16.14
CA CYS A 79 1.78 5.65 15.64
C CYS A 79 1.92 5.41 14.13
N ALA A 80 1.41 4.29 13.65
CA ALA A 80 1.40 3.92 12.25
C ALA A 80 0.16 4.50 11.55
N ASP A 81 -0.07 5.82 11.71
CA ASP A 81 -1.24 6.53 11.21
C ASP A 81 -0.95 8.03 11.09
N GLN A 82 -1.90 8.78 10.49
CA GLN A 82 -1.81 10.22 10.36
C GLN A 82 -2.09 10.95 11.68
N ALA A 83 -1.35 12.03 11.96
CA ALA A 83 -1.60 12.88 13.12
C ALA A 83 -2.99 13.53 13.07
N SER A 84 -3.80 13.34 14.11
CA SER A 84 -5.14 13.93 14.26
C SER A 84 -5.20 15.01 15.34
N GLY A 85 -4.68 16.17 15.05
CA GLY A 85 -4.89 17.40 15.84
C GLY A 85 -4.53 17.28 17.34
N GLY A 86 -3.26 17.12 17.66
CA GLY A 86 -2.73 17.12 19.03
C GLY A 86 -1.49 16.24 19.19
N ALA A 87 -0.75 16.45 20.28
CA ALA A 87 0.60 15.93 20.47
C ALA A 87 0.70 14.39 20.67
N THR A 88 -0.38 13.62 20.55
CA THR A 88 -0.33 12.14 20.75
C THR A 88 -1.54 11.41 20.21
N ARG A 89 -2.18 11.92 19.15
CA ARG A 89 -3.38 11.29 18.58
C ARG A 89 -3.19 11.05 17.09
N CYS A 90 -3.57 9.87 16.64
CA CYS A 90 -3.65 9.49 15.24
C CYS A 90 -5.06 9.03 14.88
N ASP A 91 -5.41 9.22 13.64
CA ASP A 91 -6.62 8.69 13.01
C ASP A 91 -6.20 7.71 11.93
N ASP A 92 -6.90 6.57 11.82
CA ASP A 92 -6.62 5.50 10.84
C ASP A 92 -6.56 6.08 9.41
N ASP A 93 -5.57 5.66 8.62
CA ASP A 93 -5.36 6.10 7.23
C ASP A 93 -6.51 5.71 6.28
N GLY A 94 -7.39 4.82 6.71
CA GLY A 94 -8.57 4.43 5.95
C GLY A 94 -8.30 3.49 4.78
N SER A 95 -9.34 3.22 4.01
CA SER A 95 -9.25 2.41 2.79
C SER A 95 -9.21 3.29 1.56
N GLY A 96 -8.41 2.90 0.57
CA GLY A 96 -8.32 3.55 -0.73
C GLY A 96 -9.21 2.90 -1.79
N VAL A 97 -9.18 3.49 -2.97
CA VAL A 97 -9.87 3.00 -4.17
C VAL A 97 -8.90 2.82 -5.32
N GLU A 98 -9.26 1.92 -6.23
CA GLU A 98 -8.50 1.74 -7.46
C GLU A 98 -9.41 1.51 -8.66
N GLY A 99 -8.90 1.84 -9.84
CA GLY A 99 -9.57 1.55 -11.10
C GLY A 99 -8.59 1.46 -12.24
N GLY A 100 -8.81 0.52 -13.15
CA GLY A 100 -7.82 0.29 -14.19
C GLY A 100 -8.30 -0.52 -15.37
N VAL A 101 -7.34 -0.78 -16.25
CA VAL A 101 -7.51 -1.58 -17.46
C VAL A 101 -6.57 -2.76 -17.42
N LYS A 102 -6.95 -3.87 -18.04
CA LYS A 102 -6.12 -5.07 -18.15
C LYS A 102 -6.17 -5.66 -19.55
N LEU A 103 -5.07 -6.25 -19.96
CA LEU A 103 -4.90 -7.00 -21.18
C LEU A 103 -4.26 -8.36 -20.84
N GLY A 104 -4.84 -9.44 -21.31
CA GLY A 104 -4.28 -10.76 -21.06
C GLY A 104 -4.46 -11.73 -22.22
N TYR A 105 -3.78 -12.85 -22.07
CA TYR A 105 -3.88 -13.98 -23.00
C TYR A 105 -3.87 -15.29 -22.20
N ASP A 106 -4.83 -16.17 -22.51
CA ASP A 106 -4.97 -17.47 -21.87
C ASP A 106 -4.82 -18.62 -22.89
N MET A 107 -4.36 -19.75 -22.41
CA MET A 107 -4.32 -21.04 -23.10
C MET A 107 -4.99 -22.09 -22.23
N GLN A 108 -5.93 -22.82 -22.80
CA GLN A 108 -6.65 -23.89 -22.11
C GLN A 108 -6.18 -25.28 -22.55
N PHE A 109 -5.91 -26.12 -21.55
CA PHE A 109 -5.51 -27.52 -21.70
C PHE A 109 -6.49 -28.40 -20.90
N GLY A 110 -7.50 -28.90 -21.57
CA GLY A 110 -8.60 -29.59 -20.92
C GLY A 110 -9.40 -28.67 -20.00
N ARG A 111 -9.29 -28.84 -18.69
CA ARG A 111 -9.90 -27.93 -17.70
C ARG A 111 -8.92 -26.92 -17.09
N TRP A 112 -7.63 -27.06 -17.37
CA TRP A 112 -6.62 -26.15 -16.88
C TRP A 112 -6.44 -24.98 -17.83
N VAL A 113 -6.32 -23.80 -17.27
CA VAL A 113 -6.06 -22.56 -17.99
C VAL A 113 -4.79 -21.95 -17.44
N VAL A 114 -3.87 -21.61 -18.34
CA VAL A 114 -2.64 -20.88 -17.99
C VAL A 114 -2.59 -19.61 -18.80
N GLY A 115 -2.24 -18.51 -18.21
CA GLY A 115 -2.25 -17.23 -18.90
C GLY A 115 -1.30 -16.20 -18.29
N VAL A 116 -1.29 -15.06 -18.95
CA VAL A 116 -0.57 -13.86 -18.52
C VAL A 116 -1.49 -12.66 -18.61
N VAL A 117 -1.36 -11.73 -17.67
CA VAL A 117 -2.12 -10.49 -17.63
C VAL A 117 -1.21 -9.32 -17.28
N GLY A 118 -1.28 -8.27 -18.08
CA GLY A 118 -0.72 -6.96 -17.78
C GLY A 118 -1.84 -5.99 -17.42
N GLU A 119 -1.62 -5.12 -16.45
CA GLU A 119 -2.60 -4.14 -16.01
C GLU A 119 -1.99 -2.80 -15.65
N LEU A 120 -2.80 -1.75 -15.78
CA LEU A 120 -2.51 -0.39 -15.35
C LEU A 120 -3.69 0.10 -14.52
N ALA A 121 -3.41 0.63 -13.34
CA ALA A 121 -4.40 1.16 -12.42
C ALA A 121 -4.03 2.58 -11.96
N GLY A 122 -5.02 3.45 -11.86
CA GLY A 122 -4.99 4.59 -10.97
C GLY A 122 -5.40 4.11 -9.58
N VAL A 123 -4.69 4.55 -8.57
CA VAL A 123 -4.86 4.15 -7.18
C VAL A 123 -4.90 5.41 -6.33
N ASP A 124 -5.65 5.39 -5.24
CA ASP A 124 -5.68 6.47 -4.25
C ASP A 124 -5.77 5.83 -2.88
N VAL A 125 -4.61 5.62 -2.27
CA VAL A 125 -4.49 5.02 -0.93
C VAL A 125 -3.28 5.58 -0.21
N GLU A 126 -3.51 6.07 1.00
CA GLU A 126 -2.49 6.67 1.87
C GLU A 126 -2.03 5.68 2.95
N ASP A 127 -0.78 5.86 3.38
CA ASP A 127 -0.15 5.14 4.47
C ASP A 127 0.80 6.08 5.20
N SER A 128 0.56 6.32 6.48
CA SER A 128 1.24 7.32 7.28
C SER A 128 1.92 6.74 8.50
N VAL A 129 3.00 7.39 8.95
CA VAL A 129 3.62 7.18 10.25
C VAL A 129 3.86 8.53 10.92
N THR A 130 3.53 8.64 12.19
CA THR A 130 3.70 9.87 12.95
C THR A 130 4.50 9.63 14.23
N GLY A 131 5.50 10.48 14.46
CA GLY A 131 6.23 10.57 15.71
C GLY A 131 5.86 11.82 16.50
N PHE A 132 5.90 11.73 17.83
CA PHE A 132 5.57 12.84 18.74
C PHE A 132 6.74 13.19 19.63
N SER A 133 7.07 14.48 19.70
CA SER A 133 8.16 14.94 20.55
C SER A 133 7.68 15.48 21.91
N THR A 134 8.59 15.50 22.87
CA THR A 134 8.37 16.04 24.23
C THR A 134 8.18 17.56 24.26
N THR A 135 8.74 18.31 23.30
CA THR A 135 8.27 19.65 22.96
C THR A 135 7.06 19.42 22.07
N PRO A 136 5.82 19.73 22.50
CA PRO A 136 4.63 19.19 21.86
C PRO A 136 4.58 19.52 20.36
N ALA A 137 5.04 18.59 19.55
CA ALA A 137 5.00 18.65 18.10
C ALA A 137 4.87 17.24 17.51
N TYR A 138 4.20 17.13 16.37
CA TYR A 138 4.15 15.91 15.58
C TYR A 138 5.01 16.01 14.31
N TYR A 139 5.39 14.85 13.78
CA TYR A 139 6.18 14.69 12.56
C TYR A 139 5.57 13.52 11.79
N SER A 140 4.81 13.83 10.75
CA SER A 140 4.06 12.84 9.99
C SER A 140 4.65 12.67 8.60
N PHE A 141 4.97 11.43 8.25
CA PHE A 141 5.36 10.99 6.92
C PHE A 141 4.18 10.25 6.32
N THR A 142 3.68 10.74 5.19
CA THR A 142 2.59 10.13 4.43
C THR A 142 3.10 9.78 3.05
N ARG A 143 2.77 8.58 2.57
CA ARG A 143 2.97 8.16 1.19
C ARG A 143 1.63 7.78 0.59
N ASN A 144 1.36 8.29 -0.60
CA ASN A 144 0.17 8.00 -1.39
C ASN A 144 0.58 7.19 -2.63
N LEU A 145 0.01 6.01 -2.81
CA LEU A 145 0.17 5.22 -4.04
C LEU A 145 -0.81 5.77 -5.08
N ASP A 146 -0.29 6.37 -6.15
CA ASP A 146 -1.06 7.07 -7.17
C ASP A 146 -1.34 6.21 -8.41
N HIS A 147 -0.31 5.49 -8.88
CA HIS A 147 -0.41 4.63 -10.05
C HIS A 147 0.28 3.29 -9.81
N MET A 148 -0.28 2.25 -10.41
CA MET A 148 0.31 0.91 -10.36
C MET A 148 0.24 0.23 -11.72
N ALA A 149 1.32 -0.44 -12.10
CA ALA A 149 1.39 -1.36 -13.23
C ALA A 149 1.75 -2.75 -12.69
N ALA A 150 1.17 -3.81 -13.26
CA ALA A 150 1.53 -5.17 -12.88
C ALA A 150 1.57 -6.10 -14.10
N LEU A 151 2.48 -7.08 -14.02
CA LEU A 151 2.56 -8.20 -14.97
C LEU A 151 2.51 -9.51 -14.17
N ARG A 152 1.43 -10.28 -14.36
CA ARG A 152 1.19 -11.50 -13.59
C ARG A 152 0.94 -12.71 -14.48
N GLY A 153 1.46 -13.85 -14.07
CA GLY A 153 0.99 -15.15 -14.53
C GLY A 153 -0.31 -15.54 -13.84
N ARG A 154 -1.13 -16.32 -14.49
CA ARG A 154 -2.30 -16.96 -13.85
C ARG A 154 -2.42 -18.43 -14.21
N VAL A 155 -2.91 -19.22 -13.27
CA VAL A 155 -3.28 -20.62 -13.46
C VAL A 155 -4.67 -20.83 -12.88
N GLY A 156 -5.55 -21.47 -13.64
CA GLY A 156 -6.95 -21.65 -13.26
C GLY A 156 -7.52 -23.00 -13.66
N TYR A 157 -8.70 -23.28 -13.12
CA TYR A 157 -9.47 -24.46 -13.40
C TYR A 157 -10.88 -24.06 -13.90
N ALA A 158 -11.21 -24.50 -15.12
CA ALA A 158 -12.50 -24.23 -15.75
C ALA A 158 -13.58 -25.21 -15.23
N ALA A 159 -14.55 -24.68 -14.52
CA ALA A 159 -15.68 -25.37 -13.92
C ALA A 159 -16.99 -24.87 -14.55
N GLY A 160 -17.36 -25.41 -15.73
CA GLY A 160 -18.49 -24.88 -16.48
C GLY A 160 -18.28 -23.43 -16.91
N PRO A 161 -19.22 -22.51 -16.62
CA PRO A 161 -19.08 -21.11 -16.98
C PRO A 161 -18.09 -20.32 -16.08
N ALA A 162 -17.55 -20.93 -15.03
CA ALA A 162 -16.62 -20.32 -14.10
C ALA A 162 -15.19 -20.76 -14.36
N LEU A 163 -14.25 -19.84 -14.24
CA LEU A 163 -12.81 -20.07 -14.13
C LEU A 163 -12.36 -19.61 -12.74
N ILE A 164 -11.92 -20.55 -11.91
CA ILE A 164 -11.31 -20.26 -10.60
C ILE A 164 -9.80 -20.22 -10.80
N TYR A 165 -9.13 -19.16 -10.39
CA TYR A 165 -7.70 -18.98 -10.67
C TYR A 165 -6.91 -18.41 -9.53
N ALA A 166 -5.63 -18.73 -9.50
CA ALA A 166 -4.59 -18.04 -8.76
C ALA A 166 -3.74 -17.21 -9.72
N THR A 167 -3.18 -16.12 -9.25
CA THR A 167 -2.34 -15.22 -10.04
C THR A 167 -1.19 -14.68 -9.19
N GLY A 168 -0.07 -14.35 -9.84
CA GLY A 168 1.06 -13.72 -9.16
C GLY A 168 2.11 -13.24 -10.15
N GLY A 169 2.83 -12.21 -9.76
CA GLY A 169 3.85 -11.59 -10.59
C GLY A 169 4.44 -10.34 -9.97
N VAL A 170 5.04 -9.52 -10.82
CA VAL A 170 5.70 -8.28 -10.42
C VAL A 170 4.74 -7.10 -10.54
N ALA A 171 4.93 -6.13 -9.66
CA ALA A 171 4.20 -4.87 -9.68
C ALA A 171 5.18 -3.70 -9.52
N TYR A 172 4.81 -2.58 -10.11
CA TYR A 172 5.51 -1.31 -10.05
C TYR A 172 4.49 -0.22 -9.74
N GLY A 173 4.84 0.71 -8.85
CA GLY A 173 3.99 1.82 -8.43
C GLY A 173 4.72 3.16 -8.45
N LYS A 174 3.93 4.23 -8.42
CA LYS A 174 4.40 5.59 -8.15
C LYS A 174 3.79 6.06 -6.84
N VAL A 175 4.66 6.56 -5.97
CA VAL A 175 4.32 7.02 -4.62
C VAL A 175 4.59 8.51 -4.52
N ASP A 176 3.61 9.26 -4.04
CA ASP A 176 3.74 10.68 -3.71
C ASP A 176 4.02 10.82 -2.21
N ASN A 177 5.25 11.23 -1.87
CA ASN A 177 5.69 11.37 -0.49
C ASN A 177 5.38 12.77 0.05
N ARG A 178 4.88 12.83 1.28
CA ARG A 178 4.56 14.09 1.97
C ARG A 178 5.06 14.07 3.41
N PHE A 179 5.58 15.20 3.84
CA PHE A 179 5.95 15.44 5.22
C PHE A 179 5.15 16.60 5.80
N ASN A 180 4.59 16.40 6.98
CA ASN A 180 3.82 17.41 7.69
C ASN A 180 4.23 17.48 9.18
N THR A 181 4.28 18.70 9.74
CA THR A 181 4.62 18.94 11.15
C THR A 181 4.05 20.26 11.62
N ASP A 182 3.73 20.37 12.89
CA ASP A 182 3.42 21.64 13.56
C ASP A 182 4.62 22.28 14.28
N ASN A 183 5.82 21.68 14.15
CA ASN A 183 7.06 22.24 14.68
C ASN A 183 7.50 23.47 13.87
N SER A 184 7.34 24.65 14.43
CA SER A 184 7.79 25.93 13.85
C SER A 184 9.19 26.37 14.30
N ALA A 185 9.83 25.64 15.21
CA ALA A 185 11.13 26.00 15.78
C ALA A 185 12.32 25.58 14.90
N ASN A 186 12.09 24.71 13.94
CA ASN A 186 13.11 24.17 13.05
C ASN A 186 12.78 24.46 11.57
N SER A 187 13.77 24.32 10.71
CA SER A 187 13.57 24.19 9.25
C SER A 187 13.56 22.71 8.86
N PHE A 188 12.79 22.39 7.82
CA PHE A 188 12.66 21.04 7.27
C PHE A 188 12.95 21.09 5.78
N THR A 189 13.84 20.21 5.32
CA THR A 189 14.27 20.15 3.92
C THR A 189 14.28 18.71 3.46
N VAL A 190 13.63 18.44 2.33
CA VAL A 190 13.71 17.15 1.67
C VAL A 190 15.12 16.96 1.12
N THR A 191 15.80 15.87 1.48
CA THR A 191 17.16 15.55 1.05
C THR A 191 17.20 14.33 0.13
N ALA A 192 16.20 13.46 0.20
CA ALA A 192 15.91 12.40 -0.77
C ALA A 192 14.41 12.30 -0.95
N ASP A 193 13.98 12.06 -2.19
CA ASP A 193 12.56 11.89 -2.55
C ASP A 193 12.49 10.98 -3.79
N GLU A 194 12.48 9.67 -3.53
CA GLU A 194 12.32 8.66 -4.55
C GLU A 194 10.85 8.24 -4.59
N ASP A 195 10.23 8.39 -5.76
CA ASP A 195 8.81 8.17 -5.99
C ASP A 195 8.48 6.80 -6.60
N ASP A 196 9.50 6.00 -6.92
CA ASP A 196 9.34 4.66 -7.46
C ASP A 196 9.10 3.63 -6.35
N ALA A 197 8.21 2.68 -6.63
CA ALA A 197 7.98 1.52 -5.78
C ALA A 197 7.88 0.27 -6.64
N ASP A 198 8.62 -0.77 -6.30
CA ASP A 198 8.59 -2.03 -7.02
C ASP A 198 8.48 -3.23 -6.08
N GLY A 199 7.91 -4.31 -6.59
CA GLY A 199 7.70 -5.48 -5.77
C GLY A 199 6.85 -6.54 -6.45
N TYR A 200 6.00 -7.19 -5.67
CA TYR A 200 5.20 -8.29 -6.16
C TYR A 200 3.73 -8.16 -5.77
N GLN A 201 2.90 -8.80 -6.58
CA GLN A 201 1.46 -8.92 -6.34
C GLN A 201 1.03 -10.36 -6.58
N TYR A 202 0.22 -10.91 -5.66
CA TYR A 202 -0.35 -12.24 -5.82
C TYR A 202 -1.75 -12.33 -5.22
N GLY A 203 -2.51 -13.32 -5.68
CA GLY A 203 -3.86 -13.54 -5.19
C GLY A 203 -4.62 -14.57 -6.01
N GLY A 204 -5.93 -14.34 -6.14
CA GLY A 204 -6.79 -15.23 -6.90
C GLY A 204 -8.19 -14.68 -7.07
N GLY A 205 -8.95 -15.34 -7.92
CA GLY A 205 -10.28 -14.87 -8.20
C GLY A 205 -11.14 -15.89 -8.92
N VAL A 206 -12.32 -15.42 -9.24
CA VAL A 206 -13.28 -16.16 -10.07
C VAL A 206 -13.67 -15.26 -11.25
N GLU A 207 -13.58 -15.82 -12.45
CA GLU A 207 -14.09 -15.22 -13.68
C GLU A 207 -15.31 -16.00 -14.15
N TRP A 208 -16.44 -15.33 -14.31
CA TRP A 208 -17.70 -15.93 -14.70
C TRP A 208 -18.12 -15.47 -16.08
N ARG A 209 -18.40 -16.41 -16.99
CA ARG A 209 -18.85 -16.13 -18.34
C ARG A 209 -20.36 -15.84 -18.38
N LEU A 210 -20.71 -14.59 -18.69
CA LEU A 210 -22.09 -14.15 -18.83
C LEU A 210 -22.62 -14.36 -20.26
N ALA A 211 -21.74 -14.20 -21.25
CA ALA A 211 -22.05 -14.37 -22.69
C ALA A 211 -20.79 -14.90 -23.40
N PRO A 212 -20.87 -15.34 -24.65
CA PRO A 212 -19.73 -15.94 -25.36
C PRO A 212 -18.43 -15.12 -25.30
N ARG A 213 -18.52 -13.81 -25.27
CA ARG A 213 -17.36 -12.90 -25.23
C ARG A 213 -17.26 -12.06 -23.95
N PHE A 214 -18.26 -12.09 -23.07
CA PHE A 214 -18.31 -11.24 -21.89
C PHE A 214 -18.16 -12.05 -20.62
N THR A 215 -17.24 -11.64 -19.77
CA THR A 215 -17.04 -12.23 -18.46
C THR A 215 -17.00 -11.14 -17.38
N VAL A 216 -17.33 -11.53 -16.16
CA VAL A 216 -17.13 -10.70 -14.94
C VAL A 216 -16.13 -11.39 -14.05
N THR A 217 -15.33 -10.61 -13.34
CA THR A 217 -14.32 -11.11 -12.40
C THR A 217 -14.56 -10.56 -11.00
N ALA A 218 -14.34 -11.41 -10.00
CA ALA A 218 -14.13 -11.01 -8.63
C ALA A 218 -12.73 -11.50 -8.22
N GLU A 219 -11.85 -10.61 -7.79
CA GLU A 219 -10.44 -10.88 -7.54
C GLU A 219 -10.01 -10.30 -6.20
N TYR A 220 -9.20 -11.05 -5.47
CA TYR A 220 -8.47 -10.59 -4.31
C TYR A 220 -6.99 -10.61 -4.62
N LEU A 221 -6.28 -9.54 -4.28
CA LEU A 221 -4.85 -9.40 -4.46
C LEU A 221 -4.20 -8.88 -3.18
N TYR A 222 -3.01 -9.37 -2.92
CA TYR A 222 -2.07 -8.82 -1.98
C TYR A 222 -0.90 -8.25 -2.73
N SER A 223 -0.50 -7.04 -2.39
CA SER A 223 0.66 -6.33 -2.94
C SER A 223 1.66 -6.02 -1.82
N ASP A 224 2.94 -6.13 -2.14
CA ASP A 224 4.05 -5.72 -1.28
C ASP A 224 5.07 -5.03 -2.18
N LEU A 225 5.19 -3.71 -2.01
CA LEU A 225 6.02 -2.84 -2.81
C LEU A 225 7.09 -2.22 -1.93
N GLU A 226 8.35 -2.34 -2.28
CA GLU A 226 9.46 -1.60 -1.68
C GLU A 226 9.45 -0.18 -2.26
N THR A 227 9.34 0.82 -1.39
CA THR A 227 9.32 2.23 -1.77
C THR A 227 10.72 2.82 -1.67
N GLY A 228 11.02 3.80 -2.52
CA GLY A 228 12.28 4.52 -2.49
C GLY A 228 12.51 5.34 -1.21
N GLU A 229 13.69 5.92 -1.10
CA GLU A 229 14.09 6.71 0.07
C GLU A 229 13.36 8.07 0.10
N TYR A 230 12.76 8.39 1.25
CA TYR A 230 12.24 9.72 1.55
C TYR A 230 12.83 10.23 2.85
N ASN A 231 13.72 11.24 2.76
CA ASN A 231 14.52 11.74 3.87
C ASN A 231 14.28 13.23 4.12
N ILE A 232 14.03 13.58 5.37
CA ILE A 232 13.82 14.96 5.83
C ILE A 232 14.97 15.38 6.73
N ARG A 233 15.73 16.41 6.33
CA ARG A 233 16.71 17.10 7.17
C ARG A 233 16.01 18.13 8.05
N VAL A 234 16.14 17.96 9.36
CA VAL A 234 15.70 18.92 10.38
C VAL A 234 16.91 19.77 10.81
N ALA A 235 16.83 21.07 10.63
CA ALA A 235 17.93 21.99 10.92
C ALA A 235 17.46 23.26 11.66
N SER A 236 18.39 24.18 11.94
CA SER A 236 18.04 25.49 12.48
C SER A 236 17.32 26.35 11.43
N ASN A 237 16.29 27.07 11.85
CA ASN A 237 15.63 28.10 11.05
C ASN A 237 16.25 29.51 11.25
N GLY A 238 17.40 29.60 11.93
CA GLY A 238 18.09 30.85 12.27
C GLY A 238 17.71 31.41 13.64
N THR A 239 16.61 30.99 14.24
CA THR A 239 16.15 31.37 15.58
C THR A 239 16.02 30.17 16.52
N THR A 240 16.31 28.97 16.04
CA THR A 240 16.26 27.72 16.81
C THR A 240 17.21 27.82 18.02
N PRO A 241 16.73 27.58 19.26
CA PRO A 241 17.58 27.57 20.43
C PRO A 241 18.67 26.50 20.34
N ALA A 242 19.90 26.80 20.83
CA ALA A 242 21.01 25.84 20.83
C ALA A 242 20.74 24.58 21.69
N THR A 243 19.67 24.58 22.49
CA THR A 243 19.20 23.44 23.28
C THR A 243 18.21 22.56 22.54
N ASN A 244 17.90 22.89 21.27
CA ASN A 244 16.96 22.11 20.48
C ASN A 244 17.53 20.70 20.16
N PRO A 245 16.78 19.63 20.38
CA PRO A 245 17.25 18.25 20.26
C PRO A 245 17.87 17.89 18.91
N PHE A 246 17.36 18.46 17.80
CA PHE A 246 17.83 18.15 16.45
C PHE A 246 19.17 18.79 16.06
N ILE A 247 19.65 19.77 16.85
CA ILE A 247 20.89 20.47 16.56
C ILE A 247 21.87 20.40 17.74
N LEU A 248 21.72 19.43 18.65
CA LEU A 248 22.66 19.14 19.72
C LEU A 248 23.83 18.29 19.22
N ALA A 249 24.98 18.40 19.89
CA ALA A 249 26.12 17.52 19.64
C ALA A 249 25.68 16.04 19.59
N PRO A 250 26.28 15.19 18.73
CA PRO A 250 27.57 15.37 18.06
C PRO A 250 27.53 16.26 16.81
N ASN A 251 26.36 16.49 16.19
CA ASN A 251 26.25 17.36 15.02
C ASN A 251 25.23 18.48 15.26
N THR A 252 25.70 19.73 15.13
CA THR A 252 24.86 20.91 15.34
C THR A 252 24.25 21.48 14.05
N THR A 253 24.47 20.83 12.90
CA THR A 253 23.94 21.29 11.62
C THR A 253 22.54 20.77 11.33
N GLY A 254 22.16 19.65 11.95
CA GLY A 254 20.82 19.06 11.80
C GLY A 254 20.80 17.57 12.13
N THR A 255 19.65 16.98 11.90
CA THR A 255 19.36 15.55 12.07
C THR A 255 18.54 15.10 10.87
N ASP A 256 18.88 13.98 10.27
CA ASP A 256 18.06 13.35 9.24
C ASP A 256 17.02 12.44 9.86
N MET A 257 15.88 12.33 9.19
CA MET A 257 14.73 11.60 9.68
C MET A 257 14.03 10.87 8.50
N ILE A 258 13.80 9.58 8.68
CA ILE A 258 13.09 8.70 7.73
C ILE A 258 12.04 7.86 8.42
N ARG A 259 11.18 7.20 7.65
CA ARG A 259 10.32 6.11 8.12
C ARG A 259 11.17 4.86 8.43
N SER A 260 10.71 4.01 9.35
CA SER A 260 11.38 2.73 9.64
C SER A 260 11.01 1.62 8.66
N SER A 261 9.91 1.75 7.92
CA SER A 261 9.47 0.79 6.91
C SER A 261 9.58 1.39 5.51
N ASP A 262 10.24 0.67 4.62
CA ASP A 262 10.33 0.91 3.17
C ASP A 262 9.25 0.14 2.38
N SER A 263 8.41 -0.65 3.05
CA SER A 263 7.44 -1.57 2.44
C SER A 263 6.03 -0.99 2.45
N PHE A 264 5.40 -0.88 1.28
CA PHE A 264 3.99 -0.53 1.13
C PHE A 264 3.18 -1.81 0.87
N LYS A 265 2.43 -2.26 1.87
CA LYS A 265 1.62 -3.48 1.80
C LYS A 265 0.14 -3.17 1.70
N SER A 266 -0.57 -3.86 0.81
CA SER A 266 -2.01 -3.65 0.66
C SER A 266 -2.77 -4.91 0.26
N HIS A 267 -4.04 -4.93 0.63
CA HIS A 267 -5.03 -5.92 0.22
C HIS A 267 -6.05 -5.25 -0.71
N ALA A 268 -6.25 -5.79 -1.91
CA ALA A 268 -7.21 -5.27 -2.87
C ALA A 268 -8.36 -6.26 -3.11
N PHE A 269 -9.58 -5.75 -3.16
CA PHE A 269 -10.78 -6.49 -3.56
C PHE A 269 -11.36 -5.82 -4.80
N ARG A 270 -11.35 -6.52 -5.92
CA ARG A 270 -11.65 -6.00 -7.26
C ARG A 270 -12.85 -6.68 -7.87
N LEU A 271 -13.66 -5.89 -8.57
CA LEU A 271 -14.63 -6.38 -9.54
C LEU A 271 -14.25 -5.89 -10.94
N GLY A 272 -14.42 -6.72 -11.94
CA GLY A 272 -14.06 -6.36 -13.30
C GLY A 272 -14.93 -7.00 -14.34
N MET A 273 -14.81 -6.49 -15.57
CA MET A 273 -15.45 -7.05 -16.77
C MET A 273 -14.41 -7.21 -17.86
N ASN A 274 -14.48 -8.33 -18.59
CA ASN A 274 -13.59 -8.59 -19.72
C ASN A 274 -14.39 -8.88 -20.99
N VAL A 275 -13.78 -8.51 -22.12
CA VAL A 275 -14.18 -8.93 -23.46
C VAL A 275 -13.10 -9.88 -23.97
N ARG A 276 -13.50 -11.09 -24.33
CA ARG A 276 -12.64 -12.17 -24.86
C ARG A 276 -12.82 -12.32 -26.37
N PHE A 277 -11.75 -12.63 -27.09
CA PHE A 277 -11.71 -12.73 -28.54
C PHE A 277 -11.37 -14.14 -29.02
#